data_abd55d000aa431903c0449b1a66f4a60
#
_entry.id   abd55d000aa431903c0449b1a66f4a60
#
_cell.length_a   1.000
_cell.length_b   1.000
_cell.length_c   1.000
_cell.angle_alpha   90.00
_cell.angle_beta   90.00
_cell.angle_gamma   90.00
#
_symmetry.space_group_name_H-M   'P 1'
#
loop_
_entity.id
_entity.type
_entity.pdbx_description
1 polymer ?
#
loop_
_entity_poly.entity_id
_entity_poly.type
_entity_poly.pdbx_seq_one_letter_code
_entity_poly.pdbx_strand_id
1 'polypeptide(L)'
;MIKAMKRNRVYGFLDVQDGKLVNGRGEPILLTGWGLGNWLLPEGYMWLAGGPRMDRPRTIERIVAEVAGEDYAAHFWQEFRSRYVRKEDIARMAELGYNSVRIPINARLFLEEKPGLHWVDEGFELLDHCLAWCETYGLYAFIDLHGAPGGQTGSNIDDSTDDFPRLFTDEDCFRKGIVLWKKLAERYADRWVVGGYDLLNEPLRPAMREGQEDTAYLLPELRRFYREAIREIREVDQKHLFSIEGHHWSSSPEIFDEKFDEKMLIHFHRYACLPDIDCYKPFLKAAKELNMPLWLGETGENVSEWFTAMYPLAAELGIGYNIWPWKKMRTQNSPCSIRKPEGWDAILDYSRGGKLPDRTEAQKALDEYLDNMLLENCDENVQLHDAIFRRPGAVMRATDFDELGGAGVSYLCRRKVENPFSYRTDSGMEIVEADPNAQKEFGFDCLWRRFTLGLEAGEFACYTLFDIPAGASIAVTLTCRRTARLRIEQDETELGEWGLSGENVSVTLPNVPLRVSDRSVLRIRVDSGRVELEKITTFR
;
A
#
# COMPACT_ATOMS: atom_id res chain seq x y z
N MET A 1 0.28 -8.82 -22.51
CA MET A 1 -1.14 -8.64 -22.89
C MET A 1 -1.98 -9.01 -21.67
N ILE A 2 -2.23 -8.05 -20.79
CA ILE A 2 -3.10 -8.25 -19.63
C ILE A 2 -4.52 -8.22 -20.19
N LYS A 3 -5.13 -9.40 -20.40
CA LYS A 3 -6.59 -9.48 -20.52
C LYS A 3 -7.13 -8.80 -19.28
N ALA A 4 -8.17 -7.96 -19.43
CA ALA A 4 -8.93 -7.43 -18.32
C ALA A 4 -9.02 -8.51 -17.24
N MET A 5 -8.34 -8.30 -16.10
CA MET A 5 -8.22 -9.36 -15.09
C MET A 5 -9.65 -9.66 -14.65
N LYS A 6 -10.16 -10.86 -15.01
CA LYS A 6 -11.41 -11.32 -14.45
C LYS A 6 -11.23 -11.26 -12.94
N ARG A 7 -11.88 -10.28 -12.32
CA ARG A 7 -11.89 -10.06 -10.91
C ARG A 7 -12.32 -11.35 -10.24
N ASN A 8 -11.57 -11.74 -9.25
CA ASN A 8 -11.77 -12.92 -8.42
C ASN A 8 -11.32 -14.25 -9.06
N ARG A 9 -10.01 -14.53 -8.90
CA ARG A 9 -9.42 -15.85 -9.11
C ARG A 9 -9.05 -16.54 -7.80
N VAL A 10 -9.68 -16.13 -6.71
CA VAL A 10 -9.45 -16.73 -5.39
C VAL A 10 -10.01 -18.15 -5.40
N TYR A 11 -9.13 -19.13 -5.29
CA TYR A 11 -9.49 -20.54 -5.27
C TYR A 11 -8.38 -21.41 -4.71
N GLY A 12 -8.65 -22.12 -3.61
CA GLY A 12 -7.70 -23.06 -3.01
C GLY A 12 -6.40 -22.41 -2.53
N PHE A 13 -5.43 -23.23 -2.19
CA PHE A 13 -4.12 -22.75 -1.73
C PHE A 13 -3.37 -22.02 -2.84
N LEU A 14 -2.69 -20.94 -2.47
CA LEU A 14 -1.73 -20.28 -3.35
C LEU A 14 -0.47 -21.14 -3.51
N ASP A 15 0.19 -21.03 -4.66
CA ASP A 15 1.45 -21.70 -4.96
C ASP A 15 2.35 -20.83 -5.85
N VAL A 16 3.61 -21.18 -5.95
CA VAL A 16 4.59 -20.54 -6.84
C VAL A 16 4.93 -21.49 -7.98
N GLN A 17 4.72 -21.04 -9.23
CA GLN A 17 5.06 -21.80 -10.43
C GLN A 17 5.78 -20.88 -11.42
N ASP A 18 6.96 -21.28 -11.86
CA ASP A 18 7.80 -20.52 -12.81
C ASP A 18 7.96 -19.04 -12.43
N GLY A 19 8.24 -18.76 -11.14
CA GLY A 19 8.41 -17.40 -10.62
C GLY A 19 7.12 -16.57 -10.58
N LYS A 20 5.95 -17.19 -10.71
CA LYS A 20 4.65 -16.53 -10.66
C LYS A 20 3.80 -17.10 -9.53
N LEU A 21 3.01 -16.22 -8.93
CA LEU A 21 1.97 -16.62 -8.00
C LEU A 21 0.79 -17.22 -8.78
N VAL A 22 0.33 -18.40 -8.35
CA VAL A 22 -0.84 -19.09 -8.92
C VAL A 22 -1.83 -19.48 -7.83
N ASN A 23 -3.11 -19.56 -8.19
CA ASN A 23 -4.16 -20.08 -7.33
C ASN A 23 -4.19 -21.62 -7.31
N GLY A 24 -5.07 -22.23 -6.50
CA GLY A 24 -5.19 -23.68 -6.38
C GLY A 24 -5.63 -24.43 -7.65
N ARG A 25 -5.84 -23.71 -8.78
CA ARG A 25 -6.06 -24.27 -10.12
C ARG A 25 -4.84 -24.13 -11.04
N GLY A 26 -3.73 -23.60 -10.53
CA GLY A 26 -2.56 -23.27 -11.33
C GLY A 26 -2.74 -22.04 -12.24
N GLU A 27 -3.77 -21.22 -12.02
CA GLU A 27 -4.00 -20.00 -12.80
C GLU A 27 -3.21 -18.84 -12.18
N PRO A 28 -2.44 -18.06 -12.99
CA PRO A 28 -1.75 -16.88 -12.48
C PRO A 28 -2.72 -15.89 -11.82
N ILE A 29 -2.36 -15.41 -10.63
CA ILE A 29 -3.13 -14.44 -9.87
C ILE A 29 -2.25 -13.25 -9.49
N LEU A 30 -2.83 -12.06 -9.57
CA LEU A 30 -2.25 -10.84 -9.01
C LEU A 30 -3.04 -10.46 -7.75
N LEU A 31 -2.34 -10.41 -6.63
CA LEU A 31 -2.97 -9.98 -5.37
C LEU A 31 -3.15 -8.47 -5.38
N THR A 32 -4.37 -8.02 -5.13
CA THR A 32 -4.69 -6.60 -4.96
C THR A 32 -5.53 -6.45 -3.70
N GLY A 33 -5.11 -5.57 -2.80
CA GLY A 33 -5.80 -5.51 -1.51
C GLY A 33 -5.39 -4.35 -0.62
N TRP A 34 -5.81 -4.46 0.64
CA TRP A 34 -5.60 -3.46 1.67
C TRP A 34 -5.08 -4.08 2.96
N GLY A 35 -4.20 -3.34 3.65
CA GLY A 35 -3.80 -3.65 5.00
C GLY A 35 -4.86 -3.22 6.02
N LEU A 36 -5.18 -4.13 6.95
CA LEU A 36 -6.11 -3.86 8.05
C LEU A 36 -5.38 -3.15 9.22
N GLY A 37 -4.65 -2.11 8.89
CA GLY A 37 -3.89 -1.30 9.85
C GLY A 37 -4.74 -0.70 10.95
N ASN A 38 -4.12 -0.42 12.09
CA ASN A 38 -4.76 0.12 13.30
C ASN A 38 -5.70 -0.86 14.04
N TRP A 39 -6.01 -2.01 13.48
CA TRP A 39 -6.95 -2.96 14.09
C TRP A 39 -6.35 -3.73 15.27
N LEU A 40 -5.44 -4.68 14.99
CA LEU A 40 -4.78 -5.50 16.02
C LEU A 40 -3.43 -4.94 16.44
N LEU A 41 -2.97 -3.89 15.76
CA LEU A 41 -1.80 -3.11 16.10
C LEU A 41 -2.09 -1.63 15.83
N PRO A 42 -2.61 -0.87 16.82
CA PRO A 42 -2.85 0.56 16.69
C PRO A 42 -1.55 1.36 16.57
N GLU A 43 -1.54 2.32 15.64
CA GLU A 43 -0.45 3.26 15.45
C GLU A 43 -0.90 4.70 15.72
N GLY A 44 -0.09 5.44 16.46
CA GLY A 44 -0.48 6.76 16.98
C GLY A 44 -0.90 7.76 15.90
N TYR A 45 -0.25 7.78 14.74
CA TYR A 45 -0.62 8.71 13.67
C TYR A 45 -2.03 8.46 13.11
N MET A 46 -2.51 7.22 13.15
CA MET A 46 -3.89 6.88 12.76
C MET A 46 -4.94 7.38 13.76
N TRP A 47 -4.48 7.77 14.96
CA TRP A 47 -5.24 8.41 16.02
C TRP A 47 -5.03 9.93 16.04
N LEU A 48 -4.35 10.49 15.02
CA LEU A 48 -3.91 11.89 14.96
C LEU A 48 -2.91 12.26 16.07
N ALA A 49 -2.34 11.28 16.75
CA ALA A 49 -1.32 11.49 17.75
C ALA A 49 0.06 11.69 17.09
N GLY A 50 0.89 12.50 17.71
CA GLY A 50 2.26 12.74 17.29
C GLY A 50 3.16 12.86 18.49
N GLY A 51 3.98 11.85 18.74
CA GLY A 51 4.93 11.86 19.84
C GLY A 51 4.91 10.56 20.65
N PRO A 52 5.99 10.31 21.42
CA PRO A 52 6.30 8.97 21.95
C PRO A 52 5.36 8.52 23.09
N ARG A 53 4.50 9.40 23.60
CA ARG A 53 3.54 9.02 24.63
C ARG A 53 2.27 8.35 24.09
N MET A 54 2.04 8.40 22.76
CA MET A 54 0.85 7.82 22.10
C MET A 54 1.18 7.40 20.67
N ASP A 55 2.27 6.67 20.46
CA ASP A 55 2.80 6.34 19.13
C ASP A 55 2.59 4.87 18.71
N ARG A 56 2.39 3.96 19.66
CA ARG A 56 2.28 2.51 19.45
C ARG A 56 1.26 1.88 20.40
N PRO A 57 0.86 0.60 20.21
CA PRO A 57 -0.22 -0.02 20.98
C PRO A 57 -0.13 0.22 22.48
N ARG A 58 0.98 -0.19 23.14
CA ARG A 58 1.15 -0.07 24.58
C ARG A 58 1.07 1.35 25.12
N THR A 59 1.52 2.33 24.33
CA THR A 59 1.47 3.75 24.74
C THR A 59 0.09 4.34 24.55
N ILE A 60 -0.63 3.93 23.50
CA ILE A 60 -2.03 4.29 23.26
C ILE A 60 -2.92 3.68 24.35
N GLU A 61 -2.74 2.38 24.64
CA GLU A 61 -3.46 1.67 25.71
C GLU A 61 -3.32 2.41 27.06
N ARG A 62 -2.10 2.81 27.38
CA ARG A 62 -1.81 3.58 28.60
C ARG A 62 -2.54 4.93 28.61
N ILE A 63 -2.50 5.71 27.53
CA ILE A 63 -3.20 6.99 27.45
C ILE A 63 -4.71 6.80 27.63
N VAL A 64 -5.31 5.81 26.98
CA VAL A 64 -6.74 5.49 27.16
C VAL A 64 -7.07 5.17 28.62
N ALA A 65 -6.24 4.35 29.28
CA ALA A 65 -6.43 4.03 30.70
C ALA A 65 -6.26 5.26 31.62
N GLU A 66 -5.27 6.12 31.38
CA GLU A 66 -5.04 7.34 32.13
C GLU A 66 -6.21 8.33 32.01
N VAL A 67 -6.77 8.53 30.81
CA VAL A 67 -7.84 9.52 30.58
C VAL A 67 -9.24 9.00 30.94
N ALA A 68 -9.48 7.70 30.77
CA ALA A 68 -10.83 7.12 30.91
C ALA A 68 -11.00 6.20 32.14
N GLY A 69 -9.90 5.73 32.72
CA GLY A 69 -9.85 4.76 33.82
C GLY A 69 -9.70 3.32 33.34
N GLU A 70 -9.07 2.47 34.13
CA GLU A 70 -8.69 1.09 33.78
C GLU A 70 -9.90 0.21 33.38
N ASP A 71 -10.99 0.23 34.17
CA ASP A 71 -12.18 -0.59 33.89
C ASP A 71 -12.83 -0.20 32.55
N TYR A 72 -12.91 1.11 32.26
CA TYR A 72 -13.40 1.61 30.99
C TYR A 72 -12.47 1.23 29.84
N ALA A 73 -11.17 1.38 30.03
CA ALA A 73 -10.16 1.05 29.01
C ALA A 73 -10.22 -0.43 28.60
N ALA A 74 -10.39 -1.34 29.56
CA ALA A 74 -10.56 -2.76 29.27
C ALA A 74 -11.79 -3.03 28.37
N HIS A 75 -12.93 -2.41 28.69
CA HIS A 75 -14.14 -2.50 27.85
C HIS A 75 -13.93 -1.84 26.48
N PHE A 76 -13.34 -0.65 26.43
CA PHE A 76 -13.04 0.08 25.19
C PHE A 76 -12.22 -0.77 24.21
N TRP A 77 -11.16 -1.43 24.68
CA TRP A 77 -10.31 -2.24 23.79
C TRP A 77 -11.00 -3.48 23.25
N GLN A 78 -11.89 -4.09 24.05
CA GLN A 78 -12.72 -5.19 23.57
C GLN A 78 -13.67 -4.72 22.44
N GLU A 79 -14.37 -3.59 22.68
CA GLU A 79 -15.25 -2.98 21.68
C GLU A 79 -14.47 -2.50 20.44
N PHE A 80 -13.31 -1.85 20.63
CA PHE A 80 -12.46 -1.38 19.54
C PHE A 80 -12.11 -2.52 18.60
N ARG A 81 -11.57 -3.63 19.12
CA ARG A 81 -11.17 -4.79 18.30
C ARG A 81 -12.33 -5.47 17.62
N SER A 82 -13.50 -5.48 18.25
CA SER A 82 -14.71 -6.08 17.65
C SER A 82 -15.37 -5.21 16.57
N ARG A 83 -15.14 -3.88 16.59
CA ARG A 83 -15.82 -2.91 15.70
C ARG A 83 -14.93 -2.37 14.60
N TYR A 84 -13.61 -2.30 14.80
CA TYR A 84 -12.71 -1.64 13.84
C TYR A 84 -12.68 -2.33 12.49
N VAL A 85 -12.59 -3.66 12.47
CA VAL A 85 -12.75 -4.48 11.26
C VAL A 85 -13.91 -5.43 11.47
N ARG A 86 -14.87 -5.37 10.57
CA ARG A 86 -16.06 -6.22 10.59
C ARG A 86 -16.27 -6.90 9.23
N LYS A 87 -17.24 -7.80 9.19
CA LYS A 87 -17.68 -8.49 7.99
C LYS A 87 -17.99 -7.53 6.83
N GLU A 88 -18.58 -6.37 7.14
CA GLU A 88 -18.96 -5.34 6.18
C GLU A 88 -17.72 -4.73 5.49
N ASP A 89 -16.60 -4.57 6.20
CA ASP A 89 -15.34 -4.09 5.63
C ASP A 89 -14.81 -5.08 4.57
N ILE A 90 -14.77 -6.36 4.90
CA ILE A 90 -14.30 -7.42 3.99
C ILE A 90 -15.25 -7.58 2.79
N ALA A 91 -16.57 -7.52 3.02
CA ALA A 91 -17.54 -7.53 1.93
C ALA A 91 -17.34 -6.36 0.97
N ARG A 92 -17.12 -5.15 1.51
CA ARG A 92 -16.90 -3.95 0.72
C ARG A 92 -15.62 -4.02 -0.12
N MET A 93 -14.53 -4.55 0.43
CA MET A 93 -13.31 -4.79 -0.35
C MET A 93 -13.56 -5.71 -1.53
N ALA A 94 -14.29 -6.82 -1.32
CA ALA A 94 -14.66 -7.75 -2.39
C ALA A 94 -15.52 -7.10 -3.47
N GLU A 95 -16.52 -6.31 -3.09
CA GLU A 95 -17.40 -5.57 -4.01
C GLU A 95 -16.61 -4.58 -4.88
N LEU A 96 -15.59 -3.92 -4.32
CA LEU A 96 -14.72 -2.99 -5.02
C LEU A 96 -13.75 -3.69 -5.99
N GLY A 97 -13.63 -5.02 -5.88
CA GLY A 97 -12.85 -5.85 -6.78
C GLY A 97 -11.46 -6.23 -6.26
N TYR A 98 -11.18 -6.03 -4.98
CA TYR A 98 -9.98 -6.54 -4.32
C TYR A 98 -10.10 -8.05 -4.05
N ASN A 99 -8.97 -8.74 -3.96
CA ASN A 99 -8.91 -10.17 -3.77
C ASN A 99 -7.98 -10.63 -2.64
N SER A 100 -7.44 -9.68 -1.87
CA SER A 100 -6.58 -9.98 -0.73
C SER A 100 -6.69 -8.93 0.37
N VAL A 101 -6.32 -9.35 1.58
CA VAL A 101 -6.11 -8.49 2.75
C VAL A 101 -4.82 -8.89 3.45
N ARG A 102 -4.13 -7.93 4.04
CA ARG A 102 -3.02 -8.15 4.96
C ARG A 102 -3.48 -7.81 6.37
N ILE A 103 -3.23 -8.71 7.33
CA ILE A 103 -3.76 -8.63 8.69
C ILE A 103 -2.58 -8.44 9.66
N PRO A 104 -2.23 -7.21 10.00
CA PRO A 104 -1.23 -6.92 11.01
C PRO A 104 -1.66 -7.44 12.38
N ILE A 105 -0.83 -8.28 13.00
CA ILE A 105 -1.06 -8.79 14.35
C ILE A 105 0.01 -8.31 15.33
N ASN A 106 -0.41 -8.08 16.58
CA ASN A 106 0.47 -7.86 17.71
C ASN A 106 0.60 -9.15 18.51
N ALA A 107 1.82 -9.63 18.70
CA ALA A 107 2.09 -10.85 19.45
C ALA A 107 1.44 -10.88 20.86
N ARG A 108 1.31 -9.72 21.52
CA ARG A 108 0.68 -9.63 22.85
C ARG A 108 -0.80 -10.04 22.90
N LEU A 109 -1.48 -10.05 21.77
CA LEU A 109 -2.86 -10.54 21.67
C LEU A 109 -2.95 -12.08 21.60
N PHE A 110 -1.82 -12.77 21.48
CA PHE A 110 -1.73 -14.22 21.31
C PHE A 110 -0.88 -14.87 22.41
N LEU A 111 0.11 -14.16 22.93
CA LEU A 111 1.09 -14.66 23.88
C LEU A 111 1.55 -13.55 24.82
N GLU A 112 1.43 -13.75 26.13
CA GLU A 112 1.88 -12.78 27.12
C GLU A 112 3.40 -12.57 27.13
N GLU A 113 3.85 -11.37 27.47
CA GLU A 113 5.28 -11.04 27.55
C GLU A 113 6.00 -11.64 28.77
N LYS A 114 5.25 -12.08 29.81
CA LYS A 114 5.85 -12.69 31.00
C LYS A 114 6.64 -13.98 30.68
N PRO A 115 7.61 -14.39 31.53
CA PRO A 115 8.38 -15.60 31.31
C PRO A 115 7.51 -16.84 31.11
N GLY A 116 7.92 -17.72 30.17
CA GLY A 116 7.17 -18.90 29.79
C GLY A 116 6.16 -18.64 28.66
N LEU A 117 5.37 -19.66 28.31
CA LEU A 117 4.38 -19.61 27.25
C LEU A 117 2.98 -19.52 27.85
N HIS A 118 2.38 -18.36 27.79
CA HIS A 118 1.04 -18.08 28.31
C HIS A 118 0.18 -17.55 27.17
N TRP A 119 -0.60 -18.46 26.57
CA TRP A 119 -1.44 -18.15 25.42
C TRP A 119 -2.63 -17.26 25.81
N VAL A 120 -2.99 -16.36 24.88
CA VAL A 120 -4.16 -15.48 24.95
C VAL A 120 -5.07 -15.86 23.79
N ASP A 121 -6.33 -16.17 24.06
CA ASP A 121 -7.26 -16.65 23.04
C ASP A 121 -7.81 -15.54 22.14
N GLU A 122 -7.88 -14.29 22.63
CA GLU A 122 -8.51 -13.16 21.95
C GLU A 122 -8.00 -12.96 20.52
N GLY A 123 -6.67 -12.97 20.33
CA GLY A 123 -6.09 -12.77 19.00
C GLY A 123 -6.48 -13.88 18.02
N PHE A 124 -6.52 -15.14 18.49
CA PHE A 124 -6.95 -16.28 17.67
C PHE A 124 -8.43 -16.18 17.29
N GLU A 125 -9.30 -15.80 18.21
CA GLU A 125 -10.74 -15.64 17.94
C GLU A 125 -11.02 -14.55 16.92
N LEU A 126 -10.34 -13.40 17.04
CA LEU A 126 -10.45 -12.29 16.08
C LEU A 126 -9.97 -12.70 14.68
N LEU A 127 -8.84 -13.42 14.58
CA LEU A 127 -8.36 -13.94 13.31
C LEU A 127 -9.32 -14.97 12.70
N ASP A 128 -9.85 -15.90 13.50
CA ASP A 128 -10.82 -16.91 13.02
C ASP A 128 -12.01 -16.28 12.38
N HIS A 129 -12.59 -15.23 13.00
CA HIS A 129 -13.71 -14.48 12.45
C HIS A 129 -13.34 -13.78 11.14
N CYS A 130 -12.20 -13.08 11.10
CA CYS A 130 -11.75 -12.37 9.90
C CYS A 130 -11.50 -13.35 8.75
N LEU A 131 -10.83 -14.47 9.00
CA LEU A 131 -10.59 -15.52 8.01
C LEU A 131 -11.88 -16.13 7.48
N ALA A 132 -12.89 -16.31 8.33
CA ALA A 132 -14.20 -16.80 7.89
C ALA A 132 -14.93 -15.79 6.98
N TRP A 133 -14.80 -14.49 7.23
CA TRP A 133 -15.31 -13.46 6.33
C TRP A 133 -14.54 -13.43 5.01
N CYS A 134 -13.22 -13.50 5.05
CA CYS A 134 -12.39 -13.58 3.84
C CYS A 134 -12.75 -14.80 2.98
N GLU A 135 -12.97 -15.95 3.59
CA GLU A 135 -13.44 -17.16 2.90
C GLU A 135 -14.81 -16.97 2.26
N THR A 136 -15.75 -16.33 2.98
CA THR A 136 -17.11 -16.06 2.51
C THR A 136 -17.12 -15.14 1.28
N TYR A 137 -16.26 -14.11 1.27
CA TYR A 137 -16.25 -13.10 0.22
C TYR A 137 -15.15 -13.32 -0.83
N GLY A 138 -14.34 -14.35 -0.69
CA GLY A 138 -13.30 -14.71 -1.65
C GLY A 138 -12.13 -13.76 -1.69
N LEU A 139 -11.50 -13.50 -0.55
CA LEU A 139 -10.23 -12.78 -0.43
C LEU A 139 -9.18 -13.69 0.23
N TYR A 140 -7.95 -13.71 -0.28
CA TYR A 140 -6.85 -14.30 0.46
C TYR A 140 -6.42 -13.39 1.61
N ALA A 141 -6.11 -13.97 2.76
CA ALA A 141 -5.64 -13.26 3.94
C ALA A 141 -4.16 -13.59 4.20
N PHE A 142 -3.32 -12.57 4.32
CA PHE A 142 -1.94 -12.70 4.76
C PHE A 142 -1.84 -12.30 6.22
N ILE A 143 -1.42 -13.22 7.09
CA ILE A 143 -1.21 -12.93 8.51
C ILE A 143 0.18 -12.35 8.63
N ASP A 144 0.27 -11.14 9.17
CA ASP A 144 1.49 -10.34 9.25
C ASP A 144 1.89 -10.11 10.72
N LEU A 145 3.06 -10.58 11.13
CA LEU A 145 3.59 -10.31 12.45
C LEU A 145 4.18 -8.88 12.50
N HIS A 146 3.30 -7.95 12.73
CA HIS A 146 3.61 -6.52 12.75
C HIS A 146 4.16 -6.03 14.09
N GLY A 147 3.76 -6.67 15.19
CA GLY A 147 4.31 -6.45 16.53
C GLY A 147 4.89 -7.73 17.09
N ALA A 148 6.13 -8.06 16.75
CA ALA A 148 6.81 -9.25 17.25
C ALA A 148 7.19 -9.12 18.74
N PRO A 149 7.38 -10.24 19.45
CA PRO A 149 7.85 -10.21 20.84
C PRO A 149 9.13 -9.38 20.98
N GLY A 150 9.11 -8.36 21.81
CA GLY A 150 10.24 -7.44 22.02
C GLY A 150 10.49 -6.43 20.91
N GLY A 151 9.72 -6.46 19.82
CA GLY A 151 9.87 -5.58 18.65
C GLY A 151 10.91 -6.06 17.64
N GLN A 152 10.64 -5.85 16.35
CA GLN A 152 11.50 -6.25 15.23
C GLN A 152 12.08 -5.06 14.46
N THR A 153 11.47 -3.89 14.57
CA THR A 153 11.82 -2.70 13.76
C THR A 153 12.88 -1.85 14.43
N GLY A 154 12.77 -1.65 15.75
CA GLY A 154 13.57 -0.71 16.53
C GLY A 154 13.05 0.73 16.42
N SER A 155 11.75 0.88 16.18
CA SER A 155 11.04 2.17 16.16
C SER A 155 9.56 1.97 16.53
N ASN A 156 8.76 3.04 16.46
CA ASN A 156 7.34 3.02 16.83
C ASN A 156 6.40 2.30 15.87
N ILE A 157 6.93 1.63 14.85
CA ILE A 157 6.13 0.86 13.87
C ILE A 157 5.73 -0.52 14.44
N ASP A 158 6.44 -0.99 15.48
CA ASP A 158 6.11 -2.17 16.25
C ASP A 158 5.57 -1.82 17.66
N ASP A 159 5.47 -2.81 18.54
CA ASP A 159 5.05 -2.59 19.93
C ASP A 159 6.21 -2.77 20.93
N SER A 160 7.43 -2.37 20.54
CA SER A 160 8.62 -2.40 21.41
C SER A 160 8.50 -1.42 22.59
N THR A 161 9.25 -1.69 23.65
CA THR A 161 9.25 -0.85 24.86
C THR A 161 10.21 0.32 24.79
N ASP A 162 11.24 0.27 23.94
CA ASP A 162 12.40 1.14 23.98
C ASP A 162 13.06 1.44 22.62
N ASP A 163 12.33 1.32 21.53
CA ASP A 163 12.85 1.56 20.17
C ASP A 163 14.08 0.71 19.82
N PHE A 164 14.18 -0.48 20.39
CA PHE A 164 15.25 -1.42 20.11
C PHE A 164 14.69 -2.78 19.65
N PRO A 165 15.23 -3.41 18.59
CA PRO A 165 14.67 -4.64 18.02
C PRO A 165 15.10 -5.87 18.83
N ARG A 166 14.49 -6.04 20.01
CA ARG A 166 14.83 -7.10 20.97
C ARG A 166 14.54 -8.51 20.47
N LEU A 167 13.66 -8.65 19.48
CA LEU A 167 13.43 -9.94 18.82
C LEU A 167 14.76 -10.60 18.40
N PHE A 168 15.75 -9.81 17.98
CA PHE A 168 17.02 -10.33 17.46
C PHE A 168 18.14 -10.37 18.49
N THR A 169 17.93 -9.85 19.69
CA THR A 169 18.99 -9.72 20.72
C THR A 169 18.62 -10.35 22.05
N ASP A 170 17.36 -10.76 22.22
CA ASP A 170 16.84 -11.45 23.40
C ASP A 170 16.29 -12.82 22.97
N GLU A 171 16.90 -13.90 23.49
CA GLU A 171 16.57 -15.26 23.09
C GLU A 171 15.15 -15.70 23.53
N ASP A 172 14.57 -15.12 24.60
CA ASP A 172 13.18 -15.39 24.99
C ASP A 172 12.21 -14.76 23.98
N CYS A 173 12.48 -13.51 23.58
CA CYS A 173 11.71 -12.84 22.53
C CYS A 173 11.80 -13.59 21.20
N PHE A 174 13.00 -13.97 20.78
CA PHE A 174 13.23 -14.75 19.57
C PHE A 174 12.44 -16.05 19.58
N ARG A 175 12.57 -16.83 20.67
CA ARG A 175 11.87 -18.11 20.82
C ARG A 175 10.35 -17.93 20.82
N LYS A 176 9.83 -16.91 21.49
CA LYS A 176 8.39 -16.60 21.49
C LYS A 176 7.87 -16.30 20.09
N GLY A 177 8.62 -15.56 19.28
CA GLY A 177 8.28 -15.32 17.88
C GLY A 177 8.18 -16.59 17.05
N ILE A 178 9.15 -17.51 17.20
CA ILE A 178 9.16 -18.81 16.52
C ILE A 178 7.97 -19.68 16.95
N VAL A 179 7.72 -19.77 18.26
CA VAL A 179 6.64 -20.61 18.81
C VAL A 179 5.26 -20.05 18.43
N LEU A 180 5.11 -18.72 18.39
CA LEU A 180 3.89 -18.08 17.93
C LEU A 180 3.59 -18.45 16.48
N TRP A 181 4.57 -18.36 15.58
CA TRP A 181 4.41 -18.76 14.19
C TRP A 181 4.04 -20.24 14.03
N LYS A 182 4.71 -21.14 14.75
CA LYS A 182 4.35 -22.56 14.73
C LYS A 182 2.90 -22.77 15.17
N LYS A 183 2.47 -22.08 16.24
CA LYS A 183 1.10 -22.18 16.76
C LYS A 183 0.05 -21.67 15.77
N LEU A 184 0.32 -20.54 15.09
CA LEU A 184 -0.54 -20.03 14.03
C LEU A 184 -0.61 -21.01 12.85
N ALA A 185 0.53 -21.53 12.42
CA ALA A 185 0.59 -22.51 11.35
C ALA A 185 -0.16 -23.81 11.68
N GLU A 186 0.01 -24.37 12.91
CA GLU A 186 -0.78 -25.52 13.38
C GLU A 186 -2.29 -25.27 13.27
N ARG A 187 -2.75 -24.06 13.65
CA ARG A 187 -4.17 -23.72 13.64
C ARG A 187 -4.71 -23.57 12.23
N TYR A 188 -3.93 -23.03 11.30
CA TYR A 188 -4.39 -22.62 9.99
C TYR A 188 -3.90 -23.48 8.82
N ALA A 189 -3.13 -24.55 9.04
CA ALA A 189 -2.55 -25.41 8.01
C ALA A 189 -3.54 -25.92 6.94
N ASP A 190 -4.82 -26.06 7.28
CA ASP A 190 -5.87 -26.53 6.38
C ASP A 190 -6.79 -25.39 5.86
N ARG A 191 -6.53 -24.13 6.23
CA ARG A 191 -7.33 -22.97 5.85
C ARG A 191 -6.79 -22.33 4.56
N TRP A 192 -7.26 -22.78 3.42
CA TRP A 192 -6.80 -22.31 2.11
C TRP A 192 -6.95 -20.79 1.91
N VAL A 193 -7.86 -20.14 2.64
CA VAL A 193 -8.07 -18.68 2.59
C VAL A 193 -6.87 -17.91 3.13
N VAL A 194 -6.05 -18.50 4.00
CA VAL A 194 -4.76 -17.96 4.37
C VAL A 194 -3.85 -18.03 3.15
N GLY A 195 -3.54 -16.88 2.58
CA GLY A 195 -2.68 -16.78 1.39
C GLY A 195 -1.22 -17.08 1.73
N GLY A 196 -0.81 -16.70 2.92
CA GLY A 196 0.55 -16.92 3.41
C GLY A 196 0.81 -16.28 4.77
N TYR A 197 2.00 -16.56 5.28
CA TYR A 197 2.53 -16.03 6.52
C TYR A 197 3.56 -14.95 6.21
N ASP A 198 3.26 -13.72 6.57
CA ASP A 198 4.15 -12.57 6.47
C ASP A 198 4.95 -12.49 7.77
N LEU A 199 6.16 -13.04 7.71
CA LEU A 199 6.88 -13.45 8.91
C LEU A 199 7.29 -12.32 9.84
N LEU A 200 7.58 -11.13 9.30
CA LEU A 200 7.88 -9.92 10.07
C LEU A 200 7.60 -8.67 9.23
N ASN A 201 6.84 -7.73 9.77
CA ASN A 201 6.68 -6.40 9.18
C ASN A 201 7.92 -5.54 9.41
N GLU A 202 8.42 -4.93 8.35
CA GLU A 202 9.43 -3.84 8.39
C GLU A 202 10.59 -4.05 9.37
N PRO A 203 11.28 -5.21 9.31
CA PRO A 203 12.35 -5.46 10.24
C PRO A 203 13.53 -4.50 10.04
N LEU A 204 14.16 -4.13 11.14
CA LEU A 204 15.43 -3.41 11.16
C LEU A 204 15.40 -2.06 10.43
N ARG A 205 15.16 -0.99 11.18
CA ARG A 205 15.12 0.37 10.63
C ARG A 205 16.48 0.86 10.11
N PRO A 206 16.48 1.78 9.14
CA PRO A 206 17.70 2.53 8.81
C PRO A 206 18.05 3.55 9.92
N ALA A 207 19.20 4.18 9.81
CA ALA A 207 19.50 5.37 10.60
C ALA A 207 18.53 6.51 10.25
N MET A 208 17.74 6.96 11.22
CA MET A 208 16.68 7.96 11.03
C MET A 208 17.19 9.41 11.11
N ARG A 209 18.33 9.60 11.75
CA ARG A 209 18.93 10.91 12.01
C ARG A 209 20.44 10.76 12.19
N GLU A 210 21.15 11.88 12.01
CA GLU A 210 22.59 11.91 12.22
C GLU A 210 22.95 11.45 13.65
N GLY A 211 23.95 10.56 13.74
CA GLY A 211 24.42 9.96 15.00
C GLY A 211 23.57 8.82 15.54
N GLN A 212 22.48 8.45 14.86
CA GLN A 212 21.73 7.25 15.21
C GLN A 212 22.34 6.04 14.47
N GLU A 213 22.49 4.92 15.20
CA GLU A 213 22.99 3.68 14.62
C GLU A 213 21.96 3.06 13.68
N ASP A 214 22.42 2.61 12.51
CA ASP A 214 21.66 1.76 11.60
C ASP A 214 21.60 0.36 12.18
N THR A 215 20.43 -0.29 12.10
CA THR A 215 20.25 -1.63 12.68
C THR A 215 20.59 -2.77 11.71
N ALA A 216 21.08 -2.48 10.50
CA ALA A 216 21.46 -3.48 9.50
C ALA A 216 22.52 -4.48 9.97
N TYR A 217 23.31 -4.16 11.02
CA TYR A 217 24.25 -5.12 11.60
C TYR A 217 23.56 -6.38 12.18
N LEU A 218 22.23 -6.31 12.41
CA LEU A 218 21.42 -7.46 12.85
C LEU A 218 20.86 -8.30 11.67
N LEU A 219 21.22 -8.00 10.43
CA LEU A 219 20.78 -8.77 9.27
C LEU A 219 21.07 -10.28 9.37
N PRO A 220 22.20 -10.75 9.95
CA PRO A 220 22.41 -12.17 10.20
C PRO A 220 21.36 -12.81 11.12
N GLU A 221 20.89 -12.07 12.15
CA GLU A 221 19.85 -12.55 13.07
C GLU A 221 18.46 -12.55 12.42
N LEU A 222 18.18 -11.58 11.53
CA LEU A 222 16.97 -11.60 10.71
C LEU A 222 16.92 -12.85 9.83
N ARG A 223 18.05 -13.20 9.16
CA ARG A 223 18.16 -14.44 8.38
C ARG A 223 17.98 -15.68 9.25
N ARG A 224 18.56 -15.68 10.45
CA ARG A 224 18.39 -16.75 11.43
C ARG A 224 16.92 -16.93 11.79
N PHE A 225 16.21 -15.84 12.09
CA PHE A 225 14.80 -15.87 12.44
C PHE A 225 13.96 -16.48 11.31
N TYR A 226 14.12 -16.04 10.08
CA TYR A 226 13.37 -16.58 8.94
C TYR A 226 13.63 -18.08 8.74
N ARG A 227 14.89 -18.51 8.78
CA ARG A 227 15.22 -19.94 8.63
C ARG A 227 14.61 -20.79 9.73
N GLU A 228 14.67 -20.33 10.97
CA GLU A 228 14.13 -21.09 12.11
C GLU A 228 12.59 -21.09 12.10
N ALA A 229 11.95 -19.94 11.82
CA ALA A 229 10.50 -19.86 11.70
C ALA A 229 9.96 -20.77 10.59
N ILE A 230 10.56 -20.70 9.41
CA ILE A 230 10.17 -21.54 8.26
C ILE A 230 10.35 -23.02 8.59
N ARG A 231 11.47 -23.41 9.20
CA ARG A 231 11.70 -24.80 9.60
C ARG A 231 10.61 -25.30 10.53
N GLU A 232 10.30 -24.55 11.58
CA GLU A 232 9.29 -24.95 12.57
C GLU A 232 7.86 -24.95 11.97
N ILE A 233 7.54 -23.99 11.12
CA ILE A 233 6.25 -23.96 10.40
C ILE A 233 6.14 -25.17 9.47
N ARG A 234 7.19 -25.50 8.71
CA ARG A 234 7.18 -26.63 7.77
C ARG A 234 7.01 -28.01 8.45
N GLU A 235 7.24 -28.11 9.76
CA GLU A 235 6.88 -29.33 10.50
C GLU A 235 5.37 -29.60 10.55
N VAL A 236 4.56 -28.54 10.48
CA VAL A 236 3.10 -28.60 10.66
C VAL A 236 2.31 -28.13 9.44
N ASP A 237 2.92 -27.34 8.57
CA ASP A 237 2.28 -26.76 7.37
C ASP A 237 3.20 -26.81 6.15
N GLN A 238 2.83 -27.64 5.17
CA GLN A 238 3.55 -27.79 3.89
C GLN A 238 2.90 -27.02 2.74
N LYS A 239 1.80 -26.28 3.00
CA LYS A 239 0.94 -25.74 1.95
C LYS A 239 1.10 -24.24 1.74
N HIS A 240 1.13 -23.46 2.83
CA HIS A 240 1.10 -22.01 2.75
C HIS A 240 2.42 -21.39 2.25
N LEU A 241 2.29 -20.20 1.68
CA LEU A 241 3.40 -19.36 1.26
C LEU A 241 4.03 -18.65 2.46
N PHE A 242 5.29 -18.28 2.31
CA PHE A 242 5.94 -17.28 3.16
C PHE A 242 6.08 -15.96 2.42
N SER A 243 5.76 -14.88 3.09
CA SER A 243 6.08 -13.53 2.67
C SER A 243 7.31 -13.08 3.44
N ILE A 244 8.36 -12.70 2.73
CA ILE A 244 9.67 -12.40 3.31
C ILE A 244 10.01 -10.94 3.02
N GLU A 245 10.26 -10.17 4.07
CA GLU A 245 10.65 -8.78 4.00
C GLU A 245 12.14 -8.57 4.24
N GLY A 246 12.74 -7.63 3.54
CA GLY A 246 14.09 -7.17 3.77
C GLY A 246 14.20 -6.19 4.94
N HIS A 247 15.42 -5.87 5.35
CA HIS A 247 15.68 -4.82 6.33
C HIS A 247 15.40 -3.42 5.78
N HIS A 248 15.63 -2.38 6.61
CA HIS A 248 15.35 -0.98 6.28
C HIS A 248 13.88 -0.77 5.90
N TRP A 249 12.97 -1.25 6.79
CA TRP A 249 11.53 -1.15 6.56
C TRP A 249 11.11 -1.77 5.22
N SER A 250 11.56 -3.00 4.97
CA SER A 250 11.27 -3.73 3.74
C SER A 250 11.67 -3.00 2.44
N SER A 251 12.59 -2.04 2.53
CA SER A 251 13.03 -1.27 1.36
C SER A 251 14.36 -1.74 0.75
N SER A 252 15.11 -2.62 1.44
CA SER A 252 16.38 -3.18 0.97
C SER A 252 16.20 -4.59 0.39
N PRO A 253 16.72 -4.86 -0.83
CA PRO A 253 16.68 -6.19 -1.43
C PRO A 253 17.82 -7.11 -0.96
N GLU A 254 18.72 -6.69 -0.08
CA GLU A 254 19.97 -7.38 0.24
C GLU A 254 19.76 -8.81 0.78
N ILE A 255 18.66 -9.04 1.50
CA ILE A 255 18.35 -10.36 2.06
C ILE A 255 18.03 -11.40 0.98
N PHE A 256 17.67 -10.97 -0.21
CA PHE A 256 17.25 -11.82 -1.34
C PHE A 256 18.44 -12.26 -2.23
N ASP A 257 19.61 -12.47 -1.64
CA ASP A 257 20.73 -13.18 -2.25
C ASP A 257 20.58 -14.72 -2.09
N GLU A 258 19.60 -15.16 -1.31
CA GLU A 258 19.23 -16.57 -1.12
C GLU A 258 17.72 -16.78 -1.11
N LYS A 259 17.29 -18.00 -1.41
CA LYS A 259 15.91 -18.45 -1.29
C LYS A 259 15.71 -19.11 0.07
N PHE A 260 14.71 -18.66 0.83
CA PHE A 260 14.38 -19.22 2.15
C PHE A 260 13.45 -20.43 2.07
N ASP A 261 12.58 -20.49 1.05
CA ASP A 261 11.65 -21.60 0.81
C ASP A 261 11.23 -21.58 -0.67
N GLU A 262 10.81 -22.74 -1.20
CA GLU A 262 10.31 -22.83 -2.58
C GLU A 262 8.93 -22.16 -2.77
N LYS A 263 8.20 -21.97 -1.68
CA LYS A 263 6.91 -21.28 -1.65
C LYS A 263 7.04 -19.96 -0.90
N MET A 264 7.74 -18.99 -1.50
CA MET A 264 7.88 -17.66 -0.93
C MET A 264 7.55 -16.54 -1.91
N LEU A 265 7.17 -15.40 -1.36
CA LEU A 265 7.06 -14.12 -2.04
C LEU A 265 8.23 -13.23 -1.60
N ILE A 266 8.83 -12.52 -2.53
CA ILE A 266 9.69 -11.38 -2.23
C ILE A 266 8.77 -10.20 -1.92
N HIS A 267 8.70 -9.84 -0.64
CA HIS A 267 7.88 -8.75 -0.14
C HIS A 267 8.72 -7.49 0.05
N PHE A 268 8.21 -6.35 -0.41
CA PHE A 268 8.85 -5.07 -0.26
C PHE A 268 7.84 -3.94 -0.10
N HIS A 269 8.27 -2.83 0.52
CA HIS A 269 7.46 -1.63 0.72
C HIS A 269 7.97 -0.47 -0.13
N ARG A 270 7.04 0.37 -0.61
CA ARG A 270 7.34 1.61 -1.33
C ARG A 270 6.31 2.69 -1.03
N TYR A 271 6.81 3.81 -0.49
CA TYR A 271 6.00 4.98 -0.18
C TYR A 271 6.50 6.22 -0.93
N ALA A 272 7.43 6.97 -0.37
CA ALA A 272 7.92 8.23 -0.87
C ALA A 272 8.90 8.06 -2.06
N CYS A 273 8.45 7.45 -3.15
CA CYS A 273 9.25 7.26 -4.36
C CYS A 273 8.62 7.93 -5.58
N LEU A 274 9.44 8.25 -6.56
CA LEU A 274 8.96 8.64 -7.88
C LEU A 274 8.24 7.44 -8.52
N PRO A 275 7.03 7.65 -9.10
CA PRO A 275 6.22 6.55 -9.60
C PRO A 275 6.65 6.12 -11.01
N ASP A 276 7.77 5.44 -11.11
CA ASP A 276 8.29 4.87 -12.34
C ASP A 276 8.92 3.48 -12.11
N ILE A 277 9.44 2.87 -13.16
CA ILE A 277 10.01 1.52 -13.10
C ILE A 277 11.24 1.44 -12.18
N ASP A 278 11.95 2.55 -11.95
CA ASP A 278 13.19 2.56 -11.16
C ASP A 278 12.93 2.17 -9.71
N CYS A 279 11.75 2.48 -9.16
CA CYS A 279 11.39 2.09 -7.81
C CYS A 279 11.23 0.57 -7.63
N TYR A 280 11.02 -0.18 -8.71
CA TYR A 280 10.85 -1.64 -8.71
C TYR A 280 12.13 -2.41 -9.11
N LYS A 281 13.05 -1.78 -9.88
CA LYS A 281 14.22 -2.44 -10.48
C LYS A 281 15.03 -3.32 -9.52
N PRO A 282 15.38 -2.90 -8.28
CA PRO A 282 16.17 -3.74 -7.38
C PRO A 282 15.46 -5.07 -7.05
N PHE A 283 14.14 -5.02 -6.86
CA PHE A 283 13.34 -6.21 -6.52
C PHE A 283 13.03 -7.06 -7.76
N LEU A 284 12.83 -6.45 -8.92
CA LEU A 284 12.70 -7.17 -10.20
C LEU A 284 13.96 -7.98 -10.50
N LYS A 285 15.14 -7.45 -10.16
CA LYS A 285 16.40 -8.18 -10.28
C LYS A 285 16.42 -9.39 -9.35
N ALA A 286 16.13 -9.22 -8.06
CA ALA A 286 16.10 -10.30 -7.08
C ALA A 286 15.06 -11.38 -7.47
N ALA A 287 13.86 -10.97 -7.89
CA ALA A 287 12.81 -11.88 -8.34
C ALA A 287 13.24 -12.75 -9.52
N LYS A 288 13.94 -12.15 -10.48
CA LYS A 288 14.48 -12.87 -11.64
C LYS A 288 15.59 -13.85 -11.24
N GLU A 289 16.50 -13.44 -10.36
CA GLU A 289 17.63 -14.26 -9.91
C GLU A 289 17.16 -15.46 -9.08
N LEU A 290 16.17 -15.26 -8.22
CA LEU A 290 15.60 -16.32 -7.38
C LEU A 290 14.46 -17.11 -8.04
N ASN A 291 13.96 -16.66 -9.20
CA ASN A 291 12.75 -17.20 -9.84
C ASN A 291 11.55 -17.22 -8.87
N MET A 292 11.27 -16.06 -8.22
CA MET A 292 10.22 -15.88 -7.22
C MET A 292 9.29 -14.73 -7.59
N PRO A 293 7.99 -14.80 -7.22
CA PRO A 293 7.07 -13.71 -7.42
C PRO A 293 7.34 -12.54 -6.47
N LEU A 294 7.01 -11.33 -6.93
CA LEU A 294 7.06 -10.10 -6.16
C LEU A 294 5.69 -9.73 -5.57
N TRP A 295 5.71 -9.17 -4.40
CA TRP A 295 4.56 -8.52 -3.77
C TRP A 295 4.97 -7.18 -3.16
N LEU A 296 4.37 -6.09 -3.65
CA LEU A 296 4.40 -4.78 -3.01
C LEU A 296 3.41 -4.80 -1.86
N GLY A 297 3.81 -5.45 -0.76
CA GLY A 297 2.90 -5.84 0.31
C GLY A 297 2.51 -4.70 1.24
N GLU A 298 3.20 -3.53 1.13
CA GLU A 298 2.76 -2.31 1.75
C GLU A 298 3.18 -1.08 0.95
N THR A 299 2.23 -0.16 0.75
CA THR A 299 2.40 1.04 -0.06
C THR A 299 1.21 1.98 0.15
N GLY A 300 1.28 3.21 -0.31
CA GLY A 300 0.14 4.13 -0.23
C GLY A 300 0.47 5.43 0.47
N GLU A 301 -0.47 5.90 1.29
CA GLU A 301 -0.39 7.13 2.07
C GLU A 301 0.06 8.38 1.26
N ASN A 302 -0.31 8.37 -0.02
CA ASN A 302 0.04 9.39 -1.00
C ASN A 302 -1.20 10.02 -1.61
N VAL A 303 -1.05 10.96 -2.54
CA VAL A 303 -2.17 11.55 -3.29
C VAL A 303 -2.72 10.58 -4.31
N SER A 304 -4.00 10.76 -4.70
CA SER A 304 -4.68 9.87 -5.64
C SER A 304 -3.99 9.78 -7.01
N GLU A 305 -3.38 10.86 -7.48
CA GLU A 305 -2.60 10.86 -8.74
C GLU A 305 -1.39 9.94 -8.68
N TRP A 306 -0.74 9.82 -7.51
CA TRP A 306 0.38 8.88 -7.35
C TRP A 306 -0.10 7.42 -7.48
N PHE A 307 -1.32 7.14 -7.01
CA PHE A 307 -1.93 5.81 -7.14
C PHE A 307 -2.19 5.45 -8.61
N THR A 308 -2.56 6.43 -9.46
CA THR A 308 -2.76 6.19 -10.90
C THR A 308 -1.47 5.82 -11.64
N ALA A 309 -0.32 6.14 -11.08
CA ALA A 309 0.98 5.78 -11.64
C ALA A 309 1.50 4.46 -11.10
N MET A 310 1.55 4.31 -9.76
CA MET A 310 2.19 3.17 -9.10
C MET A 310 1.52 1.83 -9.37
N TYR A 311 0.21 1.72 -9.16
CA TYR A 311 -0.45 0.42 -9.17
C TYR A 311 -0.68 -0.17 -10.57
N PRO A 312 -1.06 0.61 -11.59
CA PRO A 312 -1.10 0.08 -12.95
C PRO A 312 0.26 -0.40 -13.44
N LEU A 313 1.33 0.33 -13.13
CA LEU A 313 2.69 -0.10 -13.47
C LEU A 313 3.09 -1.38 -12.73
N ALA A 314 2.80 -1.48 -11.42
CA ALA A 314 3.01 -2.71 -10.66
C ALA A 314 2.26 -3.89 -11.30
N ALA A 315 0.98 -3.70 -11.63
CA ALA A 315 0.17 -4.73 -12.27
C ALA A 315 0.71 -5.17 -13.64
N GLU A 316 1.19 -4.24 -14.46
CA GLU A 316 1.84 -4.53 -15.74
C GLU A 316 3.14 -5.31 -15.58
N LEU A 317 3.90 -5.05 -14.52
CA LEU A 317 5.10 -5.79 -14.16
C LEU A 317 4.80 -7.16 -13.53
N GLY A 318 3.52 -7.50 -13.31
CA GLY A 318 3.12 -8.74 -12.64
C GLY A 318 3.32 -8.72 -11.12
N ILE A 319 3.42 -7.52 -10.53
CA ILE A 319 3.62 -7.31 -9.10
C ILE A 319 2.26 -7.08 -8.44
N GLY A 320 1.86 -7.97 -7.55
CA GLY A 320 0.70 -7.77 -6.68
C GLY A 320 0.97 -6.65 -5.67
N TYR A 321 -0.09 -6.04 -5.14
CA TYR A 321 0.06 -4.95 -4.18
C TYR A 321 -0.98 -5.02 -3.07
N ASN A 322 -0.59 -4.53 -1.89
CA ASN A 322 -1.46 -4.31 -0.75
C ASN A 322 -1.26 -2.88 -0.23
N ILE A 323 -2.34 -2.12 -0.17
CA ILE A 323 -2.29 -0.68 0.09
C ILE A 323 -2.57 -0.43 1.58
N TRP A 324 -1.89 0.53 2.15
CA TRP A 324 -1.98 0.87 3.57
C TRP A 324 -2.61 2.24 3.81
N PRO A 325 -3.46 2.34 4.85
CA PRO A 325 -4.35 1.33 5.43
C PRO A 325 -5.78 1.45 4.91
N TRP A 326 -6.64 0.46 5.18
CA TRP A 326 -8.06 0.46 4.79
C TRP A 326 -8.83 1.64 5.38
N LYS A 327 -8.65 1.92 6.67
CA LYS A 327 -9.29 3.06 7.34
C LYS A 327 -8.39 3.70 8.40
N LYS A 328 -8.52 5.00 8.58
CA LYS A 328 -7.91 5.78 9.68
C LYS A 328 -8.65 7.10 9.90
N MET A 329 -8.35 7.80 11.00
CA MET A 329 -9.02 9.05 11.33
C MET A 329 -8.58 10.20 10.41
N ARG A 330 -9.55 10.97 9.86
CA ARG A 330 -9.34 12.17 9.04
C ARG A 330 -8.33 11.98 7.88
N THR A 331 -8.59 11.02 7.03
CA THR A 331 -7.71 10.69 5.91
C THR A 331 -8.32 11.06 4.56
N GLN A 332 -7.45 11.34 3.57
CA GLN A 332 -7.82 11.51 2.16
C GLN A 332 -7.21 10.42 1.26
N ASN A 333 -6.34 9.58 1.82
CA ASN A 333 -5.58 8.57 1.10
C ASN A 333 -5.86 7.12 1.56
N SER A 334 -6.92 6.94 2.34
CA SER A 334 -7.51 5.63 2.65
C SER A 334 -8.95 5.58 2.15
N PRO A 335 -9.48 4.39 1.88
CA PRO A 335 -10.88 4.25 1.44
C PRO A 335 -11.91 4.77 2.42
N CYS A 336 -11.64 4.60 3.72
CA CYS A 336 -12.58 4.96 4.77
C CYS A 336 -11.95 5.98 5.73
N SER A 337 -12.47 7.19 5.75
CA SER A 337 -12.07 8.24 6.68
C SER A 337 -12.98 8.24 7.91
N ILE A 338 -12.41 7.93 9.07
CA ILE A 338 -13.10 7.98 10.36
C ILE A 338 -13.20 9.44 10.80
N ARG A 339 -14.40 9.91 11.15
CA ARG A 339 -14.61 11.26 11.65
C ARG A 339 -13.94 11.41 13.02
N LYS A 340 -13.24 12.53 13.19
CA LYS A 340 -12.63 12.85 14.48
C LYS A 340 -13.72 13.15 15.51
N PRO A 341 -13.74 12.47 16.68
CA PRO A 341 -14.74 12.70 17.72
C PRO A 341 -14.66 14.12 18.30
N GLU A 342 -15.78 14.58 18.83
CA GLU A 342 -15.81 15.79 19.64
C GLU A 342 -14.99 15.57 20.93
N GLY A 343 -14.25 16.57 21.38
CA GLY A 343 -13.38 16.44 22.55
C GLY A 343 -12.06 15.69 22.34
N TRP A 344 -11.81 15.11 21.16
CA TRP A 344 -10.59 14.34 20.86
C TRP A 344 -9.31 15.13 21.08
N ASP A 345 -9.31 16.43 20.80
CA ASP A 345 -8.14 17.30 20.98
C ASP A 345 -7.66 17.35 22.42
N ALA A 346 -8.53 17.20 23.42
CA ALA A 346 -8.14 17.15 24.82
C ALA A 346 -7.32 15.89 25.15
N ILE A 347 -7.65 14.75 24.52
CA ILE A 347 -6.86 13.51 24.65
C ILE A 347 -5.50 13.69 23.97
N LEU A 348 -5.47 14.30 22.78
CA LEU A 348 -4.23 14.58 22.06
C LEU A 348 -3.33 15.57 22.83
N ASP A 349 -3.90 16.61 23.41
CA ASP A 349 -3.15 17.57 24.23
C ASP A 349 -2.55 16.89 25.46
N TYR A 350 -3.30 16.03 26.13
CA TYR A 350 -2.78 15.24 27.23
C TYR A 350 -1.63 14.31 26.79
N SER A 351 -1.75 13.67 25.65
CA SER A 351 -0.67 12.83 25.10
C SER A 351 0.62 13.60 24.83
N ARG A 352 0.55 14.92 24.62
CA ARG A 352 1.69 15.84 24.43
C ARG A 352 2.19 16.45 25.74
N GLY A 353 1.65 16.04 26.90
CA GLY A 353 2.02 16.55 28.21
C GLY A 353 1.13 17.68 28.73
N GLY A 354 0.00 17.92 28.09
CA GLY A 354 -1.02 18.87 28.55
C GLY A 354 -1.80 18.38 29.76
N LYS A 355 -2.86 19.10 30.12
CA LYS A 355 -3.70 18.79 31.28
C LYS A 355 -4.53 17.53 31.06
N LEU A 356 -4.67 16.71 32.10
CA LEU A 356 -5.59 15.56 32.08
C LEU A 356 -7.03 16.05 31.81
N PRO A 357 -7.72 15.52 30.76
CA PRO A 357 -9.09 15.89 30.48
C PRO A 357 -10.07 15.41 31.57
N ASP A 358 -11.28 15.97 31.56
CA ASP A 358 -12.37 15.39 32.32
C ASP A 358 -12.63 13.96 31.88
N ARG A 359 -12.76 13.03 32.82
CA ARG A 359 -12.91 11.60 32.55
C ARG A 359 -14.17 11.32 31.74
N THR A 360 -15.28 11.95 32.09
CA THR A 360 -16.56 11.74 31.39
C THR A 360 -16.51 12.24 29.96
N GLU A 361 -15.86 13.38 29.71
CA GLU A 361 -15.71 13.92 28.37
C GLU A 361 -14.73 13.06 27.54
N ALA A 362 -13.65 12.54 28.15
CA ALA A 362 -12.76 11.61 27.47
C ALA A 362 -13.47 10.29 27.10
N GLN A 363 -14.29 9.72 27.99
CA GLN A 363 -15.08 8.54 27.68
C GLN A 363 -16.07 8.79 26.55
N LYS A 364 -16.78 9.92 26.53
CA LYS A 364 -17.68 10.28 25.41
C LYS A 364 -16.95 10.35 24.07
N ALA A 365 -15.75 10.96 24.05
CA ALA A 365 -14.97 11.04 22.83
C ALA A 365 -14.51 9.64 22.36
N LEU A 366 -14.17 8.75 23.28
CA LEU A 366 -13.81 7.38 22.98
C LEU A 366 -15.02 6.56 22.49
N ASP A 367 -16.21 6.72 23.11
CA ASP A 367 -17.45 6.09 22.66
C ASP A 367 -17.83 6.56 21.24
N GLU A 368 -17.72 7.87 20.96
CA GLU A 368 -17.94 8.41 19.62
C GLU A 368 -16.93 7.86 18.60
N TYR A 369 -15.67 7.62 19.02
CA TYR A 369 -14.70 6.97 18.15
C TYR A 369 -15.11 5.54 17.80
N LEU A 370 -15.59 4.75 18.77
CA LEU A 370 -16.12 3.41 18.56
C LEU A 370 -17.27 3.39 17.55
N ASP A 371 -18.13 4.40 17.56
CA ASP A 371 -19.23 4.50 16.61
C ASP A 371 -18.77 5.01 15.24
N ASN A 372 -17.86 5.99 15.20
CA ASN A 372 -17.37 6.59 13.97
C ASN A 372 -16.50 5.64 13.13
N MET A 373 -15.88 4.61 13.74
CA MET A 373 -15.08 3.63 13.00
C MET A 373 -15.89 2.58 12.25
N LEU A 374 -17.19 2.47 12.52
CA LEU A 374 -18.07 1.56 11.78
C LEU A 374 -18.11 1.97 10.31
N LEU A 375 -18.06 1.02 9.38
CA LEU A 375 -17.98 1.30 7.94
C LEU A 375 -19.08 2.25 7.46
N GLU A 376 -20.30 2.05 7.94
CA GLU A 376 -21.49 2.85 7.64
C GLU A 376 -21.41 4.30 8.14
N ASN A 377 -20.50 4.59 9.07
CA ASN A 377 -20.29 5.92 9.64
C ASN A 377 -19.02 6.62 9.10
N CYS A 378 -18.18 5.89 8.35
CA CYS A 378 -17.01 6.45 7.69
C CYS A 378 -17.39 7.27 6.46
N ASP A 379 -16.58 8.27 6.15
CA ASP A 379 -16.65 8.96 4.86
C ASP A 379 -15.86 8.14 3.83
N GLU A 380 -16.55 7.54 2.84
CA GLU A 380 -15.93 6.68 1.83
C GLU A 380 -15.31 7.50 0.70
N ASN A 381 -14.03 7.24 0.38
CA ASN A 381 -13.31 7.85 -0.72
C ASN A 381 -13.38 6.98 -1.99
N VAL A 382 -14.48 7.07 -2.71
CA VAL A 382 -14.71 6.27 -3.94
C VAL A 382 -13.71 6.62 -5.04
N GLN A 383 -13.27 7.89 -5.14
CA GLN A 383 -12.33 8.33 -6.19
C GLN A 383 -10.96 7.66 -6.07
N LEU A 384 -10.58 7.23 -4.87
CA LEU A 384 -9.34 6.52 -4.63
C LEU A 384 -9.30 5.19 -5.41
N HIS A 385 -10.42 4.46 -5.45
CA HIS A 385 -10.52 3.21 -6.19
C HIS A 385 -10.45 3.42 -7.71
N ASP A 386 -11.00 4.54 -8.20
CA ASP A 386 -10.85 4.90 -9.60
C ASP A 386 -9.39 5.20 -9.97
N ALA A 387 -8.67 5.87 -9.07
CA ALA A 387 -7.24 6.12 -9.23
C ALA A 387 -6.43 4.81 -9.27
N ILE A 388 -6.62 3.92 -8.30
CA ILE A 388 -5.91 2.63 -8.20
C ILE A 388 -6.09 1.78 -9.46
N PHE A 389 -7.30 1.77 -10.02
CA PHE A 389 -7.64 0.94 -11.19
C PHE A 389 -7.63 1.72 -12.52
N ARG A 390 -7.18 2.96 -12.54
CA ARG A 390 -7.23 3.86 -13.72
C ARG A 390 -8.60 3.85 -14.43
N ARG A 391 -9.65 4.06 -13.67
CA ARG A 391 -11.02 4.17 -14.17
C ARG A 391 -11.41 5.63 -14.39
N PRO A 392 -12.44 5.91 -15.20
CA PRO A 392 -13.05 7.23 -15.26
C PRO A 392 -13.47 7.73 -13.87
N GLY A 393 -13.08 8.96 -13.54
CA GLY A 393 -13.09 9.56 -12.20
C GLY A 393 -11.68 9.84 -11.66
N ALA A 394 -10.64 9.23 -12.25
CA ALA A 394 -9.25 9.45 -11.88
C ALA A 394 -8.60 10.66 -12.56
N VAL A 395 -7.55 11.21 -11.95
CA VAL A 395 -6.65 12.20 -12.53
C VAL A 395 -5.28 11.56 -12.72
N MET A 396 -4.79 11.57 -13.97
CA MET A 396 -3.45 11.05 -14.31
C MET A 396 -2.53 12.22 -14.65
N ARG A 397 -1.31 12.23 -14.11
CA ARG A 397 -0.28 13.16 -14.58
C ARG A 397 0.18 12.72 -15.97
N ALA A 398 0.51 13.66 -16.84
CA ALA A 398 0.95 13.32 -18.19
C ALA A 398 2.31 12.59 -18.22
N THR A 399 3.11 12.73 -17.17
CA THR A 399 4.35 11.98 -16.98
C THR A 399 4.14 10.49 -16.68
N ASP A 400 2.90 10.06 -16.36
CA ASP A 400 2.55 8.68 -16.02
C ASP A 400 2.09 7.87 -17.24
N PHE A 401 2.66 8.18 -18.41
CA PHE A 401 2.41 7.42 -19.63
C PHE A 401 2.87 5.96 -19.48
N ASP A 402 2.25 5.08 -20.25
CA ASP A 402 2.56 3.65 -20.26
C ASP A 402 4.02 3.42 -20.73
N GLU A 403 4.78 2.58 -20.02
CA GLU A 403 6.22 2.41 -20.24
C GLU A 403 6.57 1.09 -20.95
N LEU A 404 5.90 0.00 -20.55
CA LEU A 404 6.35 -1.35 -20.88
C LEU A 404 6.18 -1.76 -22.35
N GLY A 405 5.32 -1.11 -23.11
CA GLY A 405 5.25 -1.31 -24.55
C GLY A 405 6.46 -0.76 -25.30
N GLY A 406 7.23 0.09 -24.66
CA GLY A 406 8.44 0.71 -25.21
C GLY A 406 8.17 1.77 -26.28
N ALA A 407 9.29 2.29 -26.82
CA ALA A 407 9.27 3.30 -27.86
C ALA A 407 8.62 2.80 -29.15
N GLY A 408 7.72 3.61 -29.72
CA GLY A 408 6.94 3.27 -30.92
C GLY A 408 5.62 2.58 -30.64
N VAL A 409 5.38 2.07 -29.43
CA VAL A 409 4.14 1.43 -28.99
C VAL A 409 3.44 2.27 -27.92
N SER A 410 4.05 2.38 -26.75
CA SER A 410 3.48 3.14 -25.61
C SER A 410 3.84 4.62 -25.64
N TYR A 411 4.94 4.97 -26.25
CA TYR A 411 5.37 6.35 -26.43
C TYR A 411 6.30 6.47 -27.64
N LEU A 412 6.52 7.69 -28.11
CA LEU A 412 7.50 7.96 -29.15
C LEU A 412 8.17 9.29 -28.86
N CYS A 413 9.47 9.25 -28.63
CA CYS A 413 10.36 10.42 -28.69
C CYS A 413 11.18 10.40 -30.00
N ARG A 414 11.22 11.50 -30.72
CA ARG A 414 12.08 11.65 -31.91
C ARG A 414 13.51 12.03 -31.54
N ARG A 415 13.65 12.77 -30.45
CA ARG A 415 14.92 13.20 -29.92
C ARG A 415 14.98 12.78 -28.44
N LYS A 416 15.85 11.79 -28.17
CA LYS A 416 16.08 11.39 -26.79
C LYS A 416 16.62 12.56 -25.98
N VAL A 417 15.98 12.84 -24.86
CA VAL A 417 16.38 13.84 -23.88
C VAL A 417 16.93 13.13 -22.67
N GLU A 418 18.11 13.53 -22.22
CA GLU A 418 18.65 13.10 -20.95
C GLU A 418 18.09 14.02 -19.85
N ASN A 419 17.16 13.50 -19.08
CA ASN A 419 16.51 14.27 -18.02
C ASN A 419 17.47 14.44 -16.83
N PRO A 420 17.57 15.63 -16.23
CA PRO A 420 18.41 15.88 -15.05
C PRO A 420 17.79 15.29 -13.77
N PHE A 421 16.59 14.78 -13.85
CA PHE A 421 15.85 14.17 -12.75
C PHE A 421 15.98 12.65 -12.83
N SER A 422 16.11 11.98 -11.69
CA SER A 422 16.06 10.51 -11.63
C SER A 422 14.63 10.00 -11.78
N TYR A 423 13.98 10.38 -12.89
CA TYR A 423 12.58 10.05 -13.20
C TYR A 423 12.41 9.80 -14.70
N ARG A 424 11.82 8.65 -15.06
CA ARG A 424 11.56 8.22 -16.46
C ARG A 424 12.83 8.21 -17.33
N THR A 425 13.98 7.87 -16.75
CA THR A 425 15.30 7.98 -17.36
C THR A 425 15.46 7.14 -18.62
N ASP A 426 14.84 5.94 -18.66
CA ASP A 426 14.98 4.99 -19.77
C ASP A 426 14.13 5.34 -21.00
N SER A 427 13.11 6.19 -20.84
CA SER A 427 12.17 6.51 -21.90
C SER A 427 12.76 7.42 -22.99
N GLY A 428 13.67 8.31 -22.62
CA GLY A 428 14.19 9.39 -23.46
C GLY A 428 13.14 10.48 -23.77
N MET A 429 11.93 10.38 -23.23
CA MET A 429 10.90 11.42 -23.31
C MET A 429 11.31 12.64 -22.49
N GLU A 430 10.95 13.84 -22.92
CA GLU A 430 11.32 15.06 -22.23
C GLU A 430 10.42 15.30 -21.00
N ILE A 431 11.04 15.24 -19.81
CA ILE A 431 10.39 15.62 -18.56
C ILE A 431 10.80 17.06 -18.23
N VAL A 432 9.81 17.94 -18.08
CA VAL A 432 10.01 19.37 -17.83
C VAL A 432 9.59 19.69 -16.40
N GLU A 433 10.45 20.39 -15.66
CA GLU A 433 10.09 20.91 -14.33
C GLU A 433 9.26 22.20 -14.50
N ALA A 434 7.95 22.07 -14.38
CA ALA A 434 7.03 23.19 -14.56
C ALA A 434 6.92 24.09 -13.31
N ASP A 435 7.16 23.53 -12.11
CA ASP A 435 7.15 24.25 -10.84
C ASP A 435 8.39 23.93 -9.99
N PRO A 436 9.50 24.63 -10.19
CA PRO A 436 10.72 24.42 -9.43
C PRO A 436 10.62 24.85 -7.95
N ASN A 437 9.56 25.56 -7.57
CA ASN A 437 9.31 26.02 -6.20
C ASN A 437 8.26 25.20 -5.47
N ALA A 438 7.81 24.09 -6.05
CA ALA A 438 6.83 23.20 -5.43
C ALA A 438 7.27 22.81 -4.01
N GLN A 439 6.33 22.83 -3.08
CA GLN A 439 6.55 22.44 -1.69
C GLN A 439 5.86 21.11 -1.39
N LYS A 440 6.42 20.33 -0.47
CA LYS A 440 5.77 19.12 0.02
C LYS A 440 4.46 19.46 0.71
N GLU A 441 3.40 18.76 0.35
CA GLU A 441 2.09 18.89 0.99
C GLU A 441 1.93 17.93 2.18
N PHE A 442 2.69 16.84 2.21
CA PHE A 442 2.66 15.81 3.27
C PHE A 442 3.98 15.02 3.31
N GLY A 443 4.13 14.15 4.31
CA GLY A 443 5.40 13.47 4.61
C GLY A 443 5.98 12.65 3.45
N PHE A 444 5.14 11.90 2.73
CA PHE A 444 5.57 11.04 1.62
C PHE A 444 5.54 11.71 0.24
N ASP A 445 5.26 13.01 0.17
CA ASP A 445 5.28 13.73 -1.10
C ASP A 445 6.71 13.78 -1.67
N CYS A 446 6.89 13.20 -2.86
CA CYS A 446 8.15 13.20 -3.61
C CYS A 446 8.24 14.35 -4.64
N LEU A 447 7.30 15.28 -4.61
CA LEU A 447 7.24 16.47 -5.49
C LEU A 447 7.18 16.16 -7.00
N TRP A 448 6.84 14.94 -7.41
CA TRP A 448 6.80 14.53 -8.82
C TRP A 448 5.70 15.25 -9.61
N ARG A 449 4.67 15.76 -8.95
CA ARG A 449 3.59 16.56 -9.58
C ARG A 449 4.09 17.89 -10.17
N ARG A 450 5.32 18.31 -9.83
CA ARG A 450 5.98 19.47 -10.43
C ARG A 450 6.40 19.26 -11.88
N PHE A 451 6.39 18.01 -12.37
CA PHE A 451 6.82 17.67 -13.71
C PHE A 451 5.66 17.64 -14.70
N THR A 452 5.97 18.02 -15.95
CA THR A 452 5.11 17.91 -17.13
C THR A 452 5.84 17.13 -18.22
N LEU A 453 5.10 16.62 -19.22
CA LEU A 453 5.63 15.88 -20.35
C LEU A 453 5.75 16.79 -21.58
N GLY A 454 6.98 17.03 -22.04
CA GLY A 454 7.24 17.75 -23.29
C GLY A 454 7.01 16.83 -24.50
N LEU A 455 6.23 17.30 -25.47
CA LEU A 455 6.02 16.62 -26.75
C LEU A 455 6.23 17.58 -27.92
N GLU A 456 7.01 17.15 -28.92
CA GLU A 456 7.21 17.84 -30.18
C GLU A 456 6.52 17.15 -31.35
N ALA A 457 6.55 17.78 -32.53
CA ALA A 457 5.91 17.28 -33.75
C ALA A 457 6.31 15.82 -34.05
N GLY A 458 5.30 14.96 -34.12
CA GLY A 458 5.39 13.52 -34.40
C GLY A 458 5.62 12.64 -33.16
N GLU A 459 5.69 13.21 -31.97
CA GLU A 459 5.79 12.48 -30.72
C GLU A 459 4.42 12.20 -30.11
N PHE A 460 4.36 11.13 -29.29
CA PHE A 460 3.13 10.75 -28.59
C PHE A 460 3.41 10.05 -27.28
N ALA A 461 2.39 10.02 -26.41
CA ALA A 461 2.34 9.23 -25.19
C ALA A 461 0.98 8.52 -25.08
N CYS A 462 0.99 7.30 -24.56
CA CYS A 462 -0.19 6.45 -24.37
C CYS A 462 -0.52 6.29 -22.88
N TYR A 463 -1.81 6.13 -22.60
CA TYR A 463 -2.35 5.93 -21.26
C TYR A 463 -3.43 4.87 -21.29
N THR A 464 -3.23 3.76 -20.61
CA THR A 464 -4.25 2.71 -20.52
C THR A 464 -5.30 3.07 -19.47
N LEU A 465 -6.58 2.95 -19.84
CA LEU A 465 -7.75 3.12 -18.98
C LEU A 465 -8.53 1.82 -18.91
N PHE A 466 -9.25 1.61 -17.82
CA PHE A 466 -10.07 0.42 -17.58
C PHE A 466 -11.52 0.77 -17.24
N ASP A 467 -12.43 -0.16 -17.51
CA ASP A 467 -13.84 -0.10 -17.15
C ASP A 467 -14.51 1.23 -17.54
N ILE A 468 -14.35 1.64 -18.81
CA ILE A 468 -14.89 2.90 -19.33
C ILE A 468 -16.40 2.75 -19.58
N PRO A 469 -17.28 3.45 -18.81
CA PRO A 469 -18.73 3.37 -18.99
C PRO A 469 -19.22 4.27 -20.12
N ALA A 470 -20.48 4.09 -20.49
CA ALA A 470 -21.16 5.02 -21.42
C ALA A 470 -21.25 6.44 -20.80
N GLY A 471 -20.93 7.44 -21.60
CA GLY A 471 -20.95 8.85 -21.18
C GLY A 471 -19.62 9.36 -20.60
N ALA A 472 -18.65 8.49 -20.40
CA ALA A 472 -17.34 8.89 -19.92
C ALA A 472 -16.62 9.84 -20.90
N SER A 473 -15.84 10.76 -20.35
CA SER A 473 -15.07 11.74 -21.10
C SER A 473 -13.75 12.06 -20.41
N ILE A 474 -12.87 12.76 -21.13
CA ILE A 474 -11.63 13.29 -20.57
C ILE A 474 -11.49 14.79 -20.81
N ALA A 475 -10.71 15.45 -19.95
CA ALA A 475 -10.12 16.76 -20.21
C ALA A 475 -8.60 16.64 -20.17
N VAL A 476 -7.92 17.29 -21.13
CA VAL A 476 -6.45 17.31 -21.21
C VAL A 476 -5.97 18.71 -20.91
N THR A 477 -5.19 18.88 -19.84
CA THR A 477 -4.56 20.15 -19.46
C THR A 477 -3.11 20.16 -19.96
N LEU A 478 -2.75 21.25 -20.64
CA LEU A 478 -1.43 21.42 -21.27
C LEU A 478 -1.04 22.90 -21.38
N THR A 479 0.23 23.16 -21.63
CA THR A 479 0.74 24.45 -22.06
C THR A 479 1.18 24.36 -23.52
N CYS A 480 0.62 25.22 -24.39
CA CYS A 480 1.08 25.36 -25.76
C CYS A 480 2.35 26.22 -25.77
N ARG A 481 3.50 25.59 -26.08
CA ARG A 481 4.80 26.29 -26.14
C ARG A 481 5.09 26.92 -27.47
N ARG A 482 4.55 26.35 -28.54
CA ARG A 482 4.54 26.87 -29.91
C ARG A 482 3.22 26.45 -30.55
N THR A 483 2.66 27.28 -31.47
CA THR A 483 1.45 26.90 -32.24
C THR A 483 1.53 25.45 -32.64
N ALA A 484 0.57 24.64 -32.20
CA ALA A 484 0.60 23.19 -32.28
C ALA A 484 -0.71 22.63 -32.81
N ARG A 485 -0.63 21.41 -33.34
CA ARG A 485 -1.78 20.56 -33.64
C ARG A 485 -1.67 19.28 -32.83
N LEU A 486 -2.68 19.00 -32.05
CA LEU A 486 -2.75 17.86 -31.15
C LEU A 486 -3.91 16.95 -31.56
N ARG A 487 -3.66 15.65 -31.55
CA ARG A 487 -4.65 14.60 -31.85
C ARG A 487 -4.78 13.67 -30.66
N ILE A 488 -6.02 13.26 -30.37
CA ILE A 488 -6.33 12.29 -29.34
C ILE A 488 -7.01 11.10 -30.01
N GLU A 489 -6.51 9.91 -29.73
CA GLU A 489 -6.99 8.63 -30.25
C GLU A 489 -7.32 7.69 -29.10
N GLN A 490 -8.33 6.85 -29.30
CA GLN A 490 -8.65 5.71 -28.42
C GLN A 490 -8.64 4.44 -29.25
N ASP A 491 -7.74 3.48 -28.91
CA ASP A 491 -7.55 2.23 -29.67
C ASP A 491 -7.45 2.47 -31.18
N GLU A 492 -6.53 3.39 -31.55
CA GLU A 492 -6.26 3.81 -32.94
C GLU A 492 -7.43 4.56 -33.64
N THR A 493 -8.54 4.79 -32.95
CA THR A 493 -9.63 5.59 -33.49
C THR A 493 -9.53 7.02 -33.01
N GLU A 494 -9.52 7.98 -33.93
CA GLU A 494 -9.49 9.40 -33.64
C GLU A 494 -10.74 9.83 -32.86
N LEU A 495 -10.52 10.46 -31.71
CA LEU A 495 -11.57 11.12 -30.91
C LEU A 495 -11.70 12.60 -31.28
N GLY A 496 -10.62 13.22 -31.76
CA GLY A 496 -10.61 14.60 -32.20
C GLY A 496 -9.21 15.14 -32.47
N GLU A 497 -9.18 16.30 -33.15
CA GLU A 497 -8.00 17.10 -33.46
C GLU A 497 -8.21 18.56 -33.04
N TRP A 498 -7.19 19.15 -32.41
CA TRP A 498 -7.23 20.52 -31.91
C TRP A 498 -6.05 21.34 -32.43
N GLY A 499 -6.36 22.46 -33.05
CA GLY A 499 -5.40 23.53 -33.34
C GLY A 499 -5.20 24.41 -32.12
N LEU A 500 -3.99 24.49 -31.62
CA LEU A 500 -3.60 25.29 -30.46
C LEU A 500 -2.79 26.50 -30.95
N SER A 501 -3.19 27.69 -30.58
CA SER A 501 -2.51 28.94 -30.95
C SER A 501 -2.04 29.68 -29.69
N GLY A 502 -0.93 30.38 -29.82
CA GLY A 502 -0.29 31.12 -28.75
C GLY A 502 1.05 30.54 -28.34
N GLU A 503 1.78 31.35 -27.57
CA GLU A 503 3.08 30.95 -26.99
C GLU A 503 2.99 31.03 -25.47
N ASN A 504 3.30 29.94 -24.80
CA ASN A 504 3.19 29.79 -23.34
C ASN A 504 1.76 29.96 -22.80
N VAL A 505 0.77 29.46 -23.55
CA VAL A 505 -0.64 29.57 -23.18
C VAL A 505 -1.11 28.26 -22.58
N SER A 506 -1.61 28.30 -21.33
CA SER A 506 -2.27 27.15 -20.69
C SER A 506 -3.66 26.93 -21.31
N VAL A 507 -3.93 25.69 -21.68
CA VAL A 507 -5.17 25.24 -22.33
C VAL A 507 -5.70 24.00 -21.65
N THR A 508 -7.01 23.93 -21.46
CA THR A 508 -7.69 22.68 -21.12
C THR A 508 -8.63 22.31 -22.27
N LEU A 509 -8.41 21.18 -22.89
CA LEU A 509 -9.31 20.60 -23.89
C LEU A 509 -10.44 19.91 -23.14
N PRO A 510 -11.68 20.43 -23.18
CA PRO A 510 -12.76 19.89 -22.37
C PRO A 510 -13.51 18.77 -23.07
N ASN A 511 -14.05 17.83 -22.26
CA ASN A 511 -15.12 16.92 -22.65
C ASN A 511 -14.87 16.10 -23.94
N VAL A 512 -13.67 15.55 -24.11
CA VAL A 512 -13.40 14.60 -25.19
C VAL A 512 -14.11 13.29 -24.84
N PRO A 513 -15.16 12.87 -25.58
CA PRO A 513 -15.94 11.68 -25.23
C PRO A 513 -15.12 10.43 -25.45
N LEU A 514 -15.23 9.48 -24.50
CA LEU A 514 -14.62 8.17 -24.59
C LEU A 514 -15.62 7.12 -25.11
N ARG A 515 -15.09 6.08 -25.74
CA ARG A 515 -15.86 4.89 -26.15
C ARG A 515 -15.88 3.89 -25.00
N VAL A 516 -17.00 3.21 -24.82
CA VAL A 516 -17.17 2.14 -23.84
C VAL A 516 -16.17 1.03 -24.09
N SER A 517 -15.45 0.62 -23.07
CA SER A 517 -14.45 -0.46 -23.16
C SER A 517 -14.06 -0.97 -21.76
N ASP A 518 -13.81 -2.28 -21.67
CA ASP A 518 -13.23 -2.87 -20.44
C ASP A 518 -11.75 -2.47 -20.27
N ARG A 519 -11.03 -2.26 -21.39
CA ARG A 519 -9.64 -1.79 -21.42
C ARG A 519 -9.39 -1.05 -22.73
N SER A 520 -8.81 0.12 -22.64
CA SER A 520 -8.56 0.97 -23.80
C SER A 520 -7.25 1.74 -23.66
N VAL A 521 -6.59 2.00 -24.77
CA VAL A 521 -5.37 2.81 -24.84
C VAL A 521 -5.71 4.18 -25.42
N LEU A 522 -5.55 5.20 -24.61
CA LEU A 522 -5.63 6.58 -25.04
C LEU A 522 -4.25 7.04 -25.53
N ARG A 523 -4.16 7.55 -26.76
CA ARG A 523 -2.92 8.12 -27.32
C ARG A 523 -3.09 9.61 -27.52
N ILE A 524 -2.17 10.41 -26.98
CA ILE A 524 -2.08 11.85 -27.21
C ILE A 524 -0.86 12.11 -28.07
N ARG A 525 -1.06 12.67 -29.27
CA ARG A 525 -0.04 12.90 -30.28
C ARG A 525 0.03 14.35 -30.68
N VAL A 526 1.25 14.86 -30.87
CA VAL A 526 1.49 16.18 -31.46
C VAL A 526 1.85 16.03 -32.92
N ASP A 527 1.00 16.52 -33.83
CA ASP A 527 1.25 16.46 -35.28
C ASP A 527 2.12 17.62 -35.77
N SER A 528 2.07 18.77 -35.10
CA SER A 528 2.94 19.94 -35.36
C SER A 528 3.12 20.81 -34.10
N GLY A 529 4.22 21.52 -34.02
CA GLY A 529 4.50 22.44 -32.91
C GLY A 529 5.09 21.77 -31.68
N ARG A 530 4.82 22.36 -30.50
CA ARG A 530 5.28 21.83 -29.21
C ARG A 530 4.30 22.13 -28.10
N VAL A 531 4.03 21.14 -27.28
CA VAL A 531 3.21 21.25 -26.07
C VAL A 531 3.92 20.66 -24.86
N GLU A 532 3.51 21.08 -23.67
CA GLU A 532 3.83 20.44 -22.41
C GLU A 532 2.53 19.95 -21.78
N LEU A 533 2.35 18.65 -21.75
CA LEU A 533 1.17 18.03 -21.15
C LEU A 533 1.33 18.02 -19.62
N GLU A 534 0.30 18.44 -18.91
CA GLU A 534 0.27 18.47 -17.44
C GLU A 534 -0.46 17.26 -16.87
N LYS A 535 -1.74 17.10 -17.24
CA LYS A 535 -2.59 16.03 -16.71
C LYS A 535 -3.76 15.69 -17.63
N ILE A 536 -4.32 14.51 -17.40
CA ILE A 536 -5.53 14.00 -18.02
C ILE A 536 -6.52 13.75 -16.88
N THR A 537 -7.62 14.51 -16.87
CA THR A 537 -8.72 14.30 -15.93
C THR A 537 -9.79 13.48 -16.61
N THR A 538 -10.23 12.41 -15.99
CA THR A 538 -11.26 11.51 -16.53
C THR A 538 -12.58 11.71 -15.79
N PHE A 539 -13.69 11.59 -16.49
CA PHE A 539 -15.04 11.78 -15.94
C PHE A 539 -15.91 10.57 -16.30
N ARG A 540 -16.83 10.22 -15.40
CA ARG A 540 -17.86 9.17 -15.62
C ARG A 540 -19.03 9.68 -16.42
#